data_ed9f9b0b4f98e9e3c54a2cc8c6d7492a
#
_entry.id   ed9f9b0b4f98e9e3c54a2cc8c6d7492a
#
_cell.length_a   1.000
_cell.length_b   1.000
_cell.length_c   1.000
_cell.angle_alpha   90.00
_cell.angle_beta   90.00
_cell.angle_gamma   90.00
#
_symmetry.space_group_name_H-M   'P 1'
#
loop_
_entity.id
_entity.type
_entity.pdbx_description
1 polymer ?
#
loop_
_entity_poly.entity_id
_entity_poly.type
_entity_poly.pdbx_seq_one_letter_code
_entity_poly.pdbx_strand_id
1 'polypeptide(L)'
;MANVFPPFKIDIAGAFCVPRALKDVREQYQNGQVSRQILQAVEDAEVRSLVERLELGGMKVVSDGGFRSRDFLESWEGICSKDGRPFSEGSPLEITGRLSLLRHPILEEFAFLDSIVDGGVMKKQHIPSPAEVMTQIIQRVERTQIETVYSDIRLLTDDIASCYKVLLTKLYDAGCRY
;
A
#
# COMPACT_ATOMS: atom_id res chain seq x y z
N MET A 1 -3.86 -30.67 6.43
CA MET A 1 -4.64 -29.44 6.14
C MET A 1 -4.77 -29.33 4.64
N ALA A 2 -5.95 -29.07 4.07
CA ALA A 2 -6.09 -28.89 2.65
C ALA A 2 -5.44 -27.56 2.27
N ASN A 3 -4.51 -27.60 1.30
CA ASN A 3 -3.92 -26.37 0.76
C ASN A 3 -5.03 -25.57 0.07
N VAL A 4 -5.25 -24.35 0.56
CA VAL A 4 -6.25 -23.43 -0.01
C VAL A 4 -5.53 -22.60 -1.08
N PHE A 5 -5.88 -22.83 -2.35
CA PHE A 5 -5.32 -22.12 -3.50
C PHE A 5 -6.44 -21.48 -4.34
N PRO A 6 -6.18 -20.38 -5.06
CA PRO A 6 -7.11 -19.86 -6.04
C PRO A 6 -7.35 -20.86 -7.18
N PRO A 7 -8.50 -20.78 -7.92
CA PRO A 7 -9.52 -19.74 -7.76
C PRO A 7 -10.46 -20.00 -6.58
N PHE A 8 -10.85 -18.92 -5.88
CA PHE A 8 -11.84 -18.97 -4.81
C PHE A 8 -13.24 -18.77 -5.35
N LYS A 9 -14.27 -19.36 -4.70
CA LYS A 9 -15.68 -19.12 -5.06
C LYS A 9 -16.10 -17.68 -4.76
N ILE A 10 -15.52 -17.11 -3.71
CA ILE A 10 -15.73 -15.73 -3.27
C ILE A 10 -14.35 -15.13 -3.00
N ASP A 11 -14.11 -13.96 -3.53
CA ASP A 11 -12.85 -13.22 -3.37
C ASP A 11 -13.13 -11.74 -3.04
N ILE A 12 -12.13 -11.06 -2.49
CA ILE A 12 -12.18 -9.64 -2.16
C ILE A 12 -11.60 -8.86 -3.33
N ALA A 13 -12.39 -7.94 -3.89
CA ALA A 13 -11.94 -7.00 -4.91
C ALA A 13 -11.95 -5.58 -4.35
N GLY A 14 -10.78 -4.94 -4.29
CA GLY A 14 -10.62 -3.58 -3.79
C GLY A 14 -10.68 -3.45 -2.27
N ALA A 15 -10.94 -2.22 -1.79
CA ALA A 15 -10.98 -1.87 -0.39
C ALA A 15 -12.40 -1.98 0.20
N PHE A 16 -12.46 -2.19 1.50
CA PHE A 16 -13.71 -2.10 2.26
C PHE A 16 -14.03 -0.65 2.66
N CYS A 17 -15.30 -0.40 3.02
CA CYS A 17 -15.68 0.87 3.59
C CYS A 17 -14.91 1.12 4.89
N VAL A 18 -14.19 2.24 4.94
CA VAL A 18 -13.39 2.63 6.10
C VAL A 18 -14.30 2.83 7.32
N PRO A 19 -14.03 2.14 8.46
CA PRO A 19 -14.79 2.31 9.70
C PRO A 19 -14.76 3.75 10.19
N ARG A 20 -15.85 4.16 10.89
CA ARG A 20 -15.97 5.52 11.41
C ARG A 20 -14.85 5.85 12.40
N ALA A 21 -14.56 4.95 13.32
CA ALA A 21 -13.49 5.13 14.30
C ALA A 21 -12.14 5.44 13.63
N LEU A 22 -11.85 4.78 12.51
CA LEU A 22 -10.62 5.00 11.76
C LEU A 22 -10.64 6.35 11.01
N LYS A 23 -11.79 6.80 10.52
CA LYS A 23 -11.92 8.15 9.92
C LYS A 23 -11.69 9.23 10.96
N ASP A 24 -12.32 9.09 12.13
CA ASP A 24 -12.23 10.06 13.22
C ASP A 24 -10.78 10.20 13.73
N VAL A 25 -10.07 9.09 13.93
CA VAL A 25 -8.67 9.13 14.39
C VAL A 25 -7.70 9.67 13.31
N ARG A 26 -7.98 9.46 12.04
CA ARG A 26 -7.20 10.06 10.94
C ARG A 26 -7.32 11.57 10.90
N GLU A 27 -8.55 12.08 11.07
CA GLU A 27 -8.78 13.51 11.17
C GLU A 27 -8.04 14.11 12.38
N GLN A 28 -8.09 13.45 13.53
CA GLN A 28 -7.32 13.86 14.71
C GLN A 28 -5.81 13.85 14.48
N TYR A 29 -5.30 12.84 13.76
CA TYR A 29 -3.88 12.76 13.41
C TYR A 29 -3.47 13.87 12.45
N GLN A 30 -4.26 14.16 11.43
CA GLN A 30 -4.01 15.27 10.50
C GLN A 30 -4.01 16.63 11.19
N ASN A 31 -4.84 16.78 12.24
CA ASN A 31 -4.89 17.99 13.07
C ASN A 31 -3.81 18.02 14.18
N GLY A 32 -2.90 17.03 14.23
CA GLY A 32 -1.84 16.95 15.25
C GLY A 32 -2.33 16.62 16.67
N GLN A 33 -3.56 16.14 16.82
CA GLN A 33 -4.20 15.86 18.13
C GLN A 33 -3.81 14.48 18.69
N VAL A 34 -3.41 13.55 17.81
CA VAL A 34 -2.96 12.22 18.21
C VAL A 34 -1.63 11.87 17.53
N SER A 35 -0.86 10.99 18.15
CA SER A 35 0.41 10.52 17.59
C SER A 35 0.20 9.47 16.49
N ARG A 36 1.26 9.25 15.66
CA ARG A 36 1.28 8.16 14.68
C ARG A 36 1.05 6.78 15.32
N GLN A 37 1.54 6.59 16.54
CA GLN A 37 1.36 5.33 17.28
C GLN A 37 -0.11 5.07 17.62
N ILE A 38 -0.87 6.11 18.01
CA ILE A 38 -2.31 6.00 18.28
C ILE A 38 -3.06 5.66 17.00
N LEU A 39 -2.76 6.35 15.88
CA LEU A 39 -3.38 6.04 14.59
C LEU A 39 -3.09 4.58 14.20
N GLN A 40 -1.85 4.13 14.30
CA GLN A 40 -1.47 2.74 13.97
C GLN A 40 -2.19 1.72 14.85
N ALA A 41 -2.33 1.98 16.14
CA ALA A 41 -3.05 1.07 17.05
C ALA A 41 -4.53 0.91 16.64
N VAL A 42 -5.18 1.99 16.18
CA VAL A 42 -6.57 1.94 15.68
C VAL A 42 -6.62 1.22 14.33
N GLU A 43 -5.67 1.50 13.41
CA GLU A 43 -5.54 0.76 12.15
C GLU A 43 -5.42 -0.75 12.40
N ASP A 44 -4.54 -1.16 13.32
CA ASP A 44 -4.32 -2.56 13.69
C ASP A 44 -5.58 -3.22 14.27
N ALA A 45 -6.30 -2.52 15.13
CA ALA A 45 -7.53 -3.01 15.73
C ALA A 45 -8.64 -3.20 14.68
N GLU A 46 -8.81 -2.26 13.76
CA GLU A 46 -9.83 -2.35 12.71
C GLU A 46 -9.51 -3.42 11.67
N VAL A 47 -8.23 -3.59 11.29
CA VAL A 47 -7.80 -4.68 10.41
C VAL A 47 -8.06 -6.04 11.08
N ARG A 48 -7.72 -6.21 12.37
CA ARG A 48 -8.00 -7.43 13.12
C ARG A 48 -9.49 -7.75 13.15
N SER A 49 -10.32 -6.75 13.48
CA SER A 49 -11.79 -6.91 13.51
C SER A 49 -12.37 -7.28 12.13
N LEU A 50 -11.80 -6.74 11.03
CA LEU A 50 -12.20 -7.12 9.68
C LEU A 50 -11.84 -8.57 9.40
N VAL A 51 -10.60 -8.98 9.66
CA VAL A 51 -10.12 -10.35 9.44
C VAL A 51 -10.96 -11.35 10.19
N GLU A 52 -11.21 -11.13 11.50
CA GLU A 52 -12.06 -12.01 12.32
C GLU A 52 -13.47 -12.17 11.71
N ARG A 53 -14.07 -11.10 11.24
CA ARG A 53 -15.40 -11.16 10.60
C ARG A 53 -15.39 -11.92 9.28
N LEU A 54 -14.32 -11.76 8.48
CA LEU A 54 -14.17 -12.48 7.20
C LEU A 54 -13.98 -13.99 7.44
N GLU A 55 -13.17 -14.37 8.42
CA GLU A 55 -12.93 -15.76 8.81
C GLU A 55 -14.19 -16.42 9.37
N LEU A 56 -14.93 -15.73 10.28
CA LEU A 56 -16.23 -16.18 10.78
C LEU A 56 -17.26 -16.33 9.66
N GLY A 57 -17.19 -15.47 8.64
CA GLY A 57 -18.01 -15.57 7.42
C GLY A 57 -17.59 -16.70 6.48
N GLY A 58 -16.55 -17.46 6.82
CA GLY A 58 -16.07 -18.61 6.04
C GLY A 58 -15.24 -18.25 4.81
N MET A 59 -14.74 -17.01 4.73
CA MET A 59 -13.84 -16.58 3.67
C MET A 59 -12.55 -17.41 3.67
N LYS A 60 -12.07 -17.76 2.48
CA LYS A 60 -10.83 -18.52 2.28
C LYS A 60 -9.65 -17.64 1.89
N VAL A 61 -9.92 -16.37 1.68
CA VAL A 61 -8.95 -15.32 1.42
C VAL A 61 -9.34 -14.07 2.20
N VAL A 62 -8.38 -13.41 2.79
CA VAL A 62 -8.56 -12.15 3.54
C VAL A 62 -7.51 -11.13 3.13
N SER A 63 -7.82 -9.87 3.35
CA SER A 63 -6.90 -8.73 3.16
C SER A 63 -7.02 -7.77 4.35
N ASP A 64 -6.15 -6.79 4.42
CA ASP A 64 -6.21 -5.69 5.40
C ASP A 64 -7.37 -4.70 5.14
N GLY A 65 -8.16 -4.94 4.09
CA GLY A 65 -9.31 -4.12 3.72
C GLY A 65 -8.94 -2.77 3.10
N GLY A 66 -7.67 -2.49 2.88
CA GLY A 66 -7.20 -1.16 2.46
C GLY A 66 -7.32 -0.12 3.60
N PHE A 67 -7.34 -0.58 4.86
CA PHE A 67 -7.53 0.29 6.02
C PHE A 67 -6.27 1.09 6.39
N ARG A 68 -5.12 0.84 5.77
CA ARG A 68 -3.90 1.62 5.93
C ARG A 68 -3.71 2.51 4.70
N SER A 69 -4.50 3.58 4.61
CA SER A 69 -4.45 4.53 3.49
C SER A 69 -3.16 5.35 3.55
N ARG A 70 -2.14 4.87 2.88
CA ARG A 70 -0.88 5.58 2.65
C ARG A 70 -0.69 5.83 1.16
N ASP A 71 0.00 6.91 0.84
CA ASP A 71 0.42 7.15 -0.52
C ASP A 71 1.49 6.09 -0.91
N PHE A 72 1.24 5.37 -1.97
CA PHE A 72 2.12 4.28 -2.40
C PHE A 72 3.53 4.77 -2.79
N LEU A 73 3.63 6.03 -3.22
CA LEU A 73 4.90 6.65 -3.60
C LEU A 73 5.70 7.21 -2.41
N GLU A 74 5.10 7.30 -1.21
CA GLU A 74 5.74 7.96 -0.04
C GLU A 74 7.08 7.32 0.37
N SER A 75 7.29 6.04 0.07
CA SER A 75 8.52 5.32 0.42
C SER A 75 9.47 5.09 -0.74
N TRP A 76 9.17 5.68 -1.90
CA TRP A 76 10.05 5.58 -3.06
C TRP A 76 11.14 6.65 -2.97
N GLU A 77 12.38 6.26 -3.27
CA GLU A 77 13.49 7.20 -3.40
C GLU A 77 13.41 7.92 -4.75
N GLY A 78 13.98 9.12 -4.82
CA GLY A 78 13.97 9.92 -6.04
C GLY A 78 12.67 10.71 -6.26
N ILE A 79 11.71 10.64 -5.32
CA ILE A 79 10.47 11.41 -5.33
C ILE A 79 10.17 11.93 -3.93
N CYS A 80 9.67 13.15 -3.83
CA CYS A 80 9.29 13.76 -2.55
C CYS A 80 8.08 14.68 -2.70
N SER A 81 7.51 15.10 -1.58
CA SER A 81 6.46 16.11 -1.56
C SER A 81 7.05 17.48 -1.92
N LYS A 82 6.43 18.19 -2.85
CA LYS A 82 6.87 19.50 -3.32
C LYS A 82 6.75 20.60 -2.24
N ASP A 83 5.81 20.45 -1.33
CA ASP A 83 5.53 21.43 -0.28
C ASP A 83 6.08 21.02 1.10
N GLY A 84 6.83 19.92 1.18
CA GLY A 84 7.39 19.37 2.42
C GLY A 84 6.38 18.79 3.39
N ARG A 85 5.12 18.66 2.98
CA ARG A 85 4.07 18.03 3.77
C ARG A 85 4.10 16.51 3.58
N PRO A 86 3.50 15.73 4.50
CA PRO A 86 3.30 14.31 4.27
C PRO A 86 2.58 14.05 2.95
N PHE A 87 2.94 12.98 2.28
CA PHE A 87 2.26 12.54 1.05
C PHE A 87 0.77 12.35 1.32
N SER A 88 -0.05 12.84 0.40
CA SER A 88 -1.49 12.61 0.41
C SER A 88 -1.99 12.46 -1.03
N GLU A 89 -3.13 11.83 -1.20
CA GLU A 89 -3.73 11.64 -2.50
C GLU A 89 -3.89 12.99 -3.24
N GLY A 90 -3.33 13.07 -4.44
CA GLY A 90 -3.37 14.28 -5.27
C GLY A 90 -2.41 15.40 -4.85
N SER A 91 -1.63 15.27 -3.76
CA SER A 91 -0.63 16.29 -3.42
C SER A 91 0.45 16.40 -4.50
N PRO A 92 0.95 17.64 -4.80
CA PRO A 92 1.99 17.82 -5.80
C PRO A 92 3.30 17.17 -5.32
N LEU A 93 3.96 16.49 -6.24
CA LEU A 93 5.23 15.81 -6.00
C LEU A 93 6.36 16.43 -6.82
N GLU A 94 7.58 16.15 -6.41
CA GLU A 94 8.81 16.53 -7.08
C GLU A 94 9.70 15.32 -7.29
N ILE A 95 10.25 15.15 -8.49
CA ILE A 95 11.27 14.15 -8.80
C ILE A 95 12.63 14.78 -8.55
N THR A 96 13.39 14.20 -7.63
CA THR A 96 14.73 14.65 -7.23
C THR A 96 15.85 13.77 -7.81
N GLY A 97 15.51 12.64 -8.42
CA GLY A 97 16.45 11.69 -9.01
C GLY A 97 15.76 10.49 -9.63
N ARG A 98 16.55 9.52 -10.08
CA ARG A 98 16.01 8.24 -10.57
C ARG A 98 15.25 7.52 -9.47
N LEU A 99 14.09 6.97 -9.81
CA LEU A 99 13.27 6.24 -8.84
C LEU A 99 13.91 4.93 -8.44
N SER A 100 13.90 4.65 -7.14
CA SER A 100 14.29 3.36 -6.59
C SER A 100 13.46 3.00 -5.37
N LEU A 101 13.52 1.75 -4.95
CA LEU A 101 12.79 1.24 -3.80
C LEU A 101 13.68 0.34 -2.96
N LEU A 102 14.02 0.78 -1.74
CA LEU A 102 14.75 -0.05 -0.77
C LEU A 102 13.79 -0.73 0.22
N ARG A 103 12.79 -0.02 0.67
CA ARG A 103 11.82 -0.50 1.67
C ARG A 103 10.44 0.07 1.36
N HIS A 104 9.39 -0.71 1.63
CA HIS A 104 8.01 -0.25 1.48
C HIS A 104 7.19 -0.66 2.70
N PRO A 105 6.36 0.23 3.29
CA PRO A 105 5.53 -0.06 4.46
C PRO A 105 4.60 -1.26 4.29
N ILE A 106 4.20 -1.55 3.06
CA ILE A 106 3.34 -2.69 2.72
C ILE A 106 3.91 -4.04 3.18
N LEU A 107 5.23 -4.16 3.34
CA LEU A 107 5.88 -5.37 3.87
C LEU A 107 5.57 -5.55 5.35
N GLU A 108 5.55 -4.47 6.13
CA GLU A 108 5.17 -4.49 7.53
C GLU A 108 3.66 -4.71 7.69
N GLU A 109 2.87 -4.13 6.79
CA GLU A 109 1.42 -4.31 6.72
C GLU A 109 1.07 -5.76 6.41
N PHE A 110 1.76 -6.38 5.44
CA PHE A 110 1.60 -7.81 5.14
C PHE A 110 2.06 -8.70 6.31
N ALA A 111 3.19 -8.39 6.94
CA ALA A 111 3.67 -9.15 8.11
C ALA A 111 2.67 -9.08 9.27
N PHE A 112 2.04 -7.92 9.50
CA PHE A 112 0.97 -7.79 10.47
C PHE A 112 -0.24 -8.66 10.09
N LEU A 113 -0.71 -8.59 8.85
CA LEU A 113 -1.82 -9.42 8.35
C LEU A 113 -1.49 -10.90 8.53
N ASP A 114 -0.27 -11.33 8.18
CA ASP A 114 0.18 -12.72 8.35
C ASP A 114 0.16 -13.18 9.81
N SER A 115 0.46 -12.27 10.73
CA SER A 115 0.50 -12.57 12.18
C SER A 115 -0.86 -12.76 12.84
N ILE A 116 -1.95 -12.29 12.19
CA ILE A 116 -3.30 -12.30 12.77
C ILE A 116 -4.26 -13.26 12.06
N VAL A 117 -3.85 -13.84 10.93
CA VAL A 117 -4.69 -14.75 10.11
C VAL A 117 -4.41 -16.20 10.45
N ASP A 118 -5.46 -17.00 10.59
CA ASP A 118 -5.35 -18.43 10.82
C ASP A 118 -4.69 -19.17 9.64
N GLY A 119 -3.90 -20.22 9.94
CA GLY A 119 -3.08 -20.95 8.97
C GLY A 119 -3.82 -21.68 7.85
N GLY A 120 -5.17 -21.66 7.87
CA GLY A 120 -6.02 -22.23 6.84
C GLY A 120 -6.62 -21.20 5.86
N VAL A 121 -6.27 -19.93 6.00
CA VAL A 121 -6.80 -18.81 5.19
C VAL A 121 -5.67 -18.16 4.45
N MET A 122 -5.88 -17.81 3.18
CA MET A 122 -4.89 -17.15 2.35
C MET A 122 -4.92 -15.63 2.58
N LYS A 123 -3.73 -15.05 2.67
CA LYS A 123 -3.54 -13.59 2.81
C LYS A 123 -3.34 -12.98 1.43
N LYS A 124 -4.10 -11.94 1.14
CA LYS A 124 -4.06 -11.18 -0.12
C LYS A 124 -3.55 -9.77 0.14
N GLN A 125 -2.53 -9.38 -0.61
CA GLN A 125 -2.00 -8.01 -0.57
C GLN A 125 -2.41 -7.25 -1.82
N HIS A 126 -3.15 -6.16 -1.66
CA HIS A 126 -3.46 -5.24 -2.75
C HIS A 126 -2.34 -4.22 -2.92
N ILE A 127 -1.94 -4.00 -4.17
CA ILE A 127 -1.00 -2.94 -4.57
C ILE A 127 -1.54 -2.25 -5.82
N PRO A 128 -1.26 -0.95 -6.03
CA PRO A 128 -1.58 -0.28 -7.29
C PRO A 128 -0.90 -0.98 -8.47
N SER A 129 -1.44 -0.86 -9.65
CA SER A 129 -0.75 -1.34 -10.85
C SER A 129 0.43 -0.42 -11.22
N PRO A 130 1.47 -0.91 -11.92
CA PRO A 130 2.54 -0.04 -12.44
C PRO A 130 2.01 1.10 -13.33
N ALA A 131 0.94 0.85 -14.07
CA ALA A 131 0.28 1.89 -14.89
C ALA A 131 -0.37 2.97 -14.03
N GLU A 132 -0.98 2.60 -12.92
CA GLU A 132 -1.54 3.55 -11.95
C GLU A 132 -0.45 4.43 -11.34
N VAL A 133 0.67 3.84 -10.93
CA VAL A 133 1.84 4.58 -10.41
C VAL A 133 2.38 5.55 -11.45
N MET A 134 2.52 5.13 -12.70
CA MET A 134 2.93 6.00 -13.80
C MET A 134 1.96 7.18 -13.96
N THR A 135 0.65 6.91 -13.92
CA THR A 135 -0.40 7.94 -14.02
C THR A 135 -0.30 8.93 -12.87
N GLN A 136 -0.14 8.47 -11.63
CA GLN A 136 0.03 9.33 -10.46
C GLN A 136 1.27 10.23 -10.58
N ILE A 137 2.40 9.70 -11.05
CA ILE A 137 3.61 10.49 -11.27
C ILE A 137 3.36 11.57 -12.33
N ILE A 138 2.79 11.22 -13.47
CA ILE A 138 2.52 12.19 -14.58
C ILE A 138 1.52 13.26 -14.15
N GLN A 139 0.56 12.95 -13.30
CA GLN A 139 -0.45 13.91 -12.83
C GLN A 139 0.05 14.82 -11.71
N ARG A 140 0.98 14.36 -10.89
CA ARG A 140 1.42 15.04 -9.66
C ARG A 140 2.78 15.72 -9.77
N VAL A 141 3.58 15.37 -10.78
CA VAL A 141 4.91 15.94 -11.03
C VAL A 141 4.87 16.81 -12.29
N GLU A 142 5.52 17.96 -12.23
CA GLU A 142 5.64 18.81 -13.40
C GLU A 142 6.45 18.12 -14.51
N ARG A 143 5.93 18.17 -15.73
CA ARG A 143 6.53 17.52 -16.90
C ARG A 143 8.01 17.88 -17.08
N THR A 144 8.36 19.14 -16.91
CA THR A 144 9.76 19.64 -17.03
C THR A 144 10.70 19.00 -16.04
N GLN A 145 10.22 18.69 -14.83
CA GLN A 145 11.03 17.97 -13.82
C GLN A 145 11.25 16.50 -14.24
N ILE A 146 10.21 15.84 -14.76
CA ILE A 146 10.36 14.49 -15.30
C ILE A 146 11.41 14.49 -16.42
N GLU A 147 11.30 15.39 -17.38
CA GLU A 147 12.22 15.52 -18.52
C GLU A 147 13.67 15.86 -18.10
N THR A 148 13.87 16.52 -16.95
CA THR A 148 15.19 16.82 -16.41
C THR A 148 15.92 15.56 -15.92
N VAL A 149 15.19 14.62 -15.30
CA VAL A 149 15.75 13.38 -14.75
C VAL A 149 15.72 12.25 -15.77
N TYR A 150 14.67 12.20 -16.59
CA TYR A 150 14.41 11.16 -17.56
C TYR A 150 14.41 11.73 -18.99
N SER A 151 15.51 11.55 -19.71
CA SER A 151 15.61 11.95 -21.12
C SER A 151 14.68 11.18 -22.05
N ASP A 152 14.18 10.05 -21.61
CA ASP A 152 13.20 9.20 -22.30
C ASP A 152 12.24 8.63 -21.26
N ILE A 153 10.94 8.69 -21.55
CA ILE A 153 9.88 8.16 -20.67
C ILE A 153 10.03 6.65 -20.41
N ARG A 154 10.68 5.94 -21.31
CA ARG A 154 11.00 4.50 -21.13
C ARG A 154 11.88 4.26 -19.91
N LEU A 155 12.81 5.15 -19.63
CA LEU A 155 13.66 5.06 -18.44
C LEU A 155 12.86 5.16 -17.14
N LEU A 156 11.83 5.99 -17.09
CA LEU A 156 10.90 6.05 -15.96
C LEU A 156 10.10 4.75 -15.82
N THR A 157 9.65 4.20 -16.95
CA THR A 157 8.97 2.90 -16.97
C THR A 157 9.87 1.78 -16.43
N ASP A 158 11.15 1.75 -16.83
CA ASP A 158 12.13 0.76 -16.39
C ASP A 158 12.42 0.87 -14.88
N ASP A 159 12.47 2.10 -14.34
CA ASP A 159 12.64 2.31 -12.90
C ASP A 159 11.40 1.83 -12.13
N ILE A 160 10.20 2.17 -12.58
CA ILE A 160 8.95 1.67 -11.98
C ILE A 160 8.95 0.13 -11.99
N ALA A 161 9.27 -0.50 -13.12
CA ALA A 161 9.33 -1.95 -13.24
C ALA A 161 10.37 -2.56 -12.27
N SER A 162 11.51 -1.90 -12.10
CA SER A 162 12.56 -2.31 -11.16
C SER A 162 12.10 -2.21 -9.71
N CYS A 163 11.41 -1.13 -9.33
CA CYS A 163 10.81 -0.97 -8.02
C CYS A 163 9.77 -2.07 -7.71
N TYR A 164 8.90 -2.39 -8.69
CA TYR A 164 7.94 -3.48 -8.54
C TYR A 164 8.62 -4.84 -8.42
N LYS A 165 9.68 -5.10 -9.18
CA LYS A 165 10.46 -6.33 -9.05
C LYS A 165 10.99 -6.50 -7.63
N VAL A 166 11.56 -5.44 -7.04
CA VAL A 166 12.05 -5.45 -5.66
C VAL A 166 10.90 -5.72 -4.68
N LEU A 167 9.79 -5.00 -4.81
CA LEU A 167 8.63 -5.13 -3.92
C LEU A 167 8.03 -6.53 -3.98
N LEU A 168 7.75 -7.03 -5.18
CA LEU A 168 7.15 -8.35 -5.37
C LEU A 168 8.06 -9.48 -4.88
N THR A 169 9.38 -9.36 -5.10
CA THR A 169 10.34 -10.32 -4.56
C THR A 169 10.28 -10.35 -3.03
N LYS A 170 10.31 -9.18 -2.38
CA LYS A 170 10.24 -9.10 -0.91
C LYS A 170 8.90 -9.60 -0.35
N LEU A 171 7.77 -9.30 -1.00
CA LEU A 171 6.47 -9.84 -0.62
C LEU A 171 6.44 -11.38 -0.76
N TYR A 172 6.99 -11.89 -1.85
CA TYR A 172 7.09 -13.34 -2.07
C TYR A 172 7.95 -14.02 -1.00
N ASP A 173 9.10 -13.44 -0.66
CA ASP A 173 10.01 -13.94 0.39
C ASP A 173 9.35 -13.86 1.77
N ALA A 174 8.49 -12.86 2.02
CA ALA A 174 7.68 -12.75 3.22
C ALA A 174 6.49 -13.74 3.27
N GLY A 175 6.29 -14.57 2.26
CA GLY A 175 5.22 -15.56 2.23
C GLY A 175 3.94 -15.12 1.51
N CYS A 176 3.87 -13.93 0.93
CA CYS A 176 2.74 -13.50 0.12
C CYS A 176 2.64 -14.35 -1.16
N ARG A 177 1.43 -14.85 -1.45
CA ARG A 177 1.17 -15.72 -2.63
C ARG A 177 -0.07 -15.27 -3.44
N TYR A 178 -0.73 -14.21 -3.00
CA TYR A 178 -1.92 -13.71 -3.66
C TYR A 178 -2.06 -12.20 -3.55
#